data_dfa4bc95290b2584c33ef28afee81be8
#
_entry.id   dfa4bc95290b2584c33ef28afee81be8
#
_cell.length_a   1.000
_cell.length_b   1.000
_cell.length_c   1.000
_cell.angle_alpha   90.00
_cell.angle_beta   90.00
_cell.angle_gamma   90.00
#
_symmetry.space_group_name_H-M   'P 1'
#
loop_
_entity.id
_entity.type
_entity.pdbx_description
1 polymer ?
#
loop_
_entity_poly.entity_id
_entity_poly.type
_entity_poly.pdbx_seq_one_letter_code
_entity_poly.pdbx_strand_id
1 'polypeptide(L)'
;MLNKNDIINLAFLKLGEQNQLYNINISDRIKIAESLFKEVIREIAIDTNFTFNARTVNLTMNLQNTNSRGEYRYNKPTDYLNRIWISDKNARIENEFIYSTDGNLEMCYCYQMDLADYPEYIIPYVTTCLAIKLAEAFDSYYEKIPRLEAQKLDMTNKILVSEGLPFNIER
;
A
#
# COMPACT_ATOMS: atom_id res chain seq x y z
N MET A 1 6.66 -4.91 -19.03
CA MET A 1 6.35 -4.20 -17.78
C MET A 1 4.85 -3.91 -17.77
N LEU A 2 4.10 -4.41 -16.80
CA LEU A 2 2.66 -4.19 -16.69
C LEU A 2 2.39 -2.73 -16.33
N ASN A 3 1.47 -2.09 -17.05
CA ASN A 3 1.05 -0.73 -16.78
C ASN A 3 -0.33 -0.70 -16.06
N LYS A 4 -0.78 0.49 -15.64
CA LYS A 4 -2.08 0.69 -14.97
C LYS A 4 -3.24 0.05 -15.74
N ASN A 5 -3.27 0.24 -17.05
CA ASN A 5 -4.39 -0.26 -17.89
C ASN A 5 -4.38 -1.79 -17.98
N ASP A 6 -3.19 -2.41 -17.99
CA ASP A 6 -3.08 -3.87 -17.96
C ASP A 6 -3.66 -4.44 -16.66
N ILE A 7 -3.36 -3.81 -15.50
CA ILE A 7 -3.90 -4.25 -14.20
C ILE A 7 -5.41 -4.07 -14.15
N ILE A 8 -5.95 -2.96 -14.64
CA ILE A 8 -7.40 -2.72 -14.73
C ILE A 8 -8.06 -3.78 -15.60
N ASN A 9 -7.49 -4.08 -16.78
CA ASN A 9 -8.01 -5.11 -17.66
C ASN A 9 -7.98 -6.50 -17.01
N LEU A 10 -6.88 -6.85 -16.33
CA LEU A 10 -6.77 -8.11 -15.59
C LEU A 10 -7.79 -8.21 -14.47
N ALA A 11 -8.10 -7.10 -13.76
CA ALA A 11 -9.13 -7.08 -12.75
C ALA A 11 -10.52 -7.35 -13.33
N PHE A 12 -10.88 -6.75 -14.47
CA PHE A 12 -12.12 -7.06 -15.18
C PHE A 12 -12.17 -8.50 -15.68
N LEU A 13 -11.05 -9.06 -16.16
CA LEU A 13 -10.98 -10.48 -16.55
C LEU A 13 -11.26 -11.41 -15.36
N LYS A 14 -10.77 -11.08 -14.14
CA LYS A 14 -11.11 -11.83 -12.92
C LYS A 14 -12.61 -11.81 -12.61
N LEU A 15 -13.31 -10.76 -13.01
CA LEU A 15 -14.75 -10.63 -12.92
C LEU A 15 -15.49 -11.36 -14.05
N GLY A 16 -14.78 -11.98 -15.00
CA GLY A 16 -15.34 -12.74 -16.11
C GLY A 16 -15.76 -11.87 -17.29
N GLU A 17 -15.32 -10.62 -17.33
CA GLU A 17 -15.53 -9.78 -18.51
C GLU A 17 -14.49 -10.09 -19.57
N GLN A 18 -14.92 -10.70 -20.65
CA GLN A 18 -14.10 -10.89 -21.85
C GLN A 18 -14.35 -9.72 -22.81
N ASN A 19 -13.30 -8.96 -23.14
CA ASN A 19 -13.28 -7.96 -24.23
C ASN A 19 -14.32 -6.83 -24.18
N GLN A 20 -14.47 -6.14 -23.05
CA GLN A 20 -15.39 -4.99 -22.99
C GLN A 20 -14.78 -3.64 -23.42
N LEU A 21 -13.63 -3.62 -24.06
CA LEU A 21 -13.06 -2.37 -24.59
C LEU A 21 -13.88 -1.71 -25.73
N TYR A 22 -15.03 -2.29 -26.13
CA TYR A 22 -15.76 -1.87 -27.32
C TYR A 22 -17.21 -1.40 -27.11
N ASN A 23 -17.73 -1.24 -25.89
CA ASN A 23 -19.10 -0.77 -25.65
C ASN A 23 -19.16 0.66 -25.08
N ILE A 24 -20.16 1.41 -25.52
CA ILE A 24 -20.35 2.87 -25.33
C ILE A 24 -20.46 3.33 -23.85
N ASN A 25 -20.76 2.45 -22.92
CA ASN A 25 -20.77 2.73 -21.48
C ASN A 25 -19.40 2.57 -20.78
N ILE A 26 -18.34 2.33 -21.54
CA ILE A 26 -17.00 1.99 -21.05
C ILE A 26 -16.31 3.20 -20.40
N SER A 27 -16.54 4.41 -20.89
CA SER A 27 -15.84 5.61 -20.40
C SER A 27 -16.04 5.83 -18.90
N ASP A 28 -17.25 5.64 -18.38
CA ASP A 28 -17.54 5.88 -16.97
C ASP A 28 -17.05 4.72 -16.09
N ARG A 29 -17.16 3.49 -16.59
CA ARG A 29 -16.61 2.30 -15.89
C ARG A 29 -15.08 2.36 -15.79
N ILE A 30 -14.41 2.83 -16.84
CA ILE A 30 -12.94 3.03 -16.81
C ILE A 30 -12.58 4.12 -15.81
N LYS A 31 -13.29 5.24 -15.77
CA LYS A 31 -13.04 6.31 -14.79
C LYS A 31 -13.20 5.81 -13.34
N ILE A 32 -14.26 5.00 -13.08
CA ILE A 32 -14.46 4.37 -11.78
C ILE A 32 -13.29 3.43 -11.47
N ALA A 33 -12.91 2.57 -12.41
CA ALA A 33 -11.79 1.65 -12.23
C ALA A 33 -10.47 2.36 -12.00
N GLU A 34 -10.20 3.48 -12.66
CA GLU A 34 -9.01 4.31 -12.43
C GLU A 34 -9.01 4.98 -11.05
N SER A 35 -10.19 5.40 -10.57
CA SER A 35 -10.33 5.95 -9.22
C SER A 35 -10.07 4.87 -8.16
N LEU A 36 -10.70 3.71 -8.30
CA LEU A 36 -10.53 2.57 -7.42
C LEU A 36 -9.09 2.03 -7.45
N PHE A 37 -8.44 2.03 -8.62
CA PHE A 37 -7.04 1.66 -8.75
C PHE A 37 -6.13 2.55 -7.89
N LYS A 38 -6.32 3.88 -7.93
CA LYS A 38 -5.54 4.81 -7.09
C LYS A 38 -5.75 4.54 -5.61
N GLU A 39 -6.99 4.23 -5.21
CA GLU A 39 -7.33 3.88 -3.84
C GLU A 39 -6.62 2.59 -3.41
N VAL A 40 -6.69 1.52 -4.21
CA VAL A 40 -6.03 0.24 -3.96
C VAL A 40 -4.52 0.39 -3.83
N ILE A 41 -3.88 1.12 -4.75
CA ILE A 41 -2.43 1.37 -4.67
C ILE A 41 -2.06 2.09 -3.38
N ARG A 42 -2.86 3.08 -2.97
CA ARG A 42 -2.63 3.80 -1.72
C ARG A 42 -2.82 2.90 -0.49
N GLU A 43 -3.88 2.10 -0.44
CA GLU A 43 -4.14 1.16 0.65
C GLU A 43 -2.99 0.16 0.81
N ILE A 44 -2.52 -0.42 -0.29
CA ILE A 44 -1.40 -1.38 -0.28
C ILE A 44 -0.09 -0.69 0.13
N ALA A 45 0.16 0.52 -0.35
CA ALA A 45 1.39 1.25 -0.05
C ALA A 45 1.52 1.65 1.42
N ILE A 46 0.40 1.83 2.14
CA ILE A 46 0.40 2.16 3.59
C ILE A 46 0.27 0.92 4.48
N ASP A 47 0.07 -0.27 3.92
CA ASP A 47 -0.06 -1.51 4.68
C ASP A 47 1.31 -1.95 5.22
N THR A 48 1.46 -1.88 6.54
CA THR A 48 2.70 -2.23 7.24
C THR A 48 2.94 -3.73 7.37
N ASN A 49 2.01 -4.55 6.88
CA ASN A 49 2.22 -6.00 6.81
C ASN A 49 3.16 -6.41 5.68
N PHE A 50 3.36 -5.55 4.69
CA PHE A 50 4.28 -5.78 3.58
C PHE A 50 5.56 -4.98 3.75
N THR A 51 6.67 -5.51 3.24
CA THR A 51 7.99 -4.88 3.33
C THR A 51 8.56 -4.45 1.99
N PHE A 52 7.87 -4.75 0.87
CA PHE A 52 8.36 -4.44 -0.47
C PHE A 52 8.60 -2.94 -0.71
N ASN A 53 7.89 -2.07 -0.01
CA ASN A 53 8.06 -0.63 -0.03
C ASN A 53 8.52 -0.07 1.33
N ALA A 54 9.24 -0.88 2.11
CA ALA A 54 9.82 -0.45 3.38
C ALA A 54 11.22 0.13 3.18
N ARG A 55 11.52 1.19 3.91
CA ARG A 55 12.85 1.81 3.95
C ARG A 55 13.25 2.15 5.37
N THR A 56 14.48 1.79 5.73
CA THR A 56 15.08 2.18 7.01
C THR A 56 16.07 3.31 6.80
N VAL A 57 15.95 4.36 7.58
CA VAL A 57 16.80 5.55 7.52
C VAL A 57 17.19 6.06 8.90
N ASN A 58 18.40 6.62 9.00
CA ASN A 58 18.77 7.46 10.12
C ASN A 58 18.22 8.87 9.87
N LEU A 59 17.41 9.36 10.77
CA LEU A 59 16.77 10.66 10.63
C LEU A 59 17.76 11.79 10.93
N THR A 60 17.70 12.84 10.11
CA THR A 60 18.53 14.03 10.29
C THR A 60 17.92 14.93 11.36
N MET A 61 18.66 15.15 12.42
CA MET A 61 18.28 16.07 13.49
C MET A 61 18.26 17.52 12.95
N ASN A 62 17.20 18.23 13.26
CA ASN A 62 17.14 19.67 13.05
C ASN A 62 17.74 20.37 14.27
N LEU A 63 19.00 20.77 14.17
CA LEU A 63 19.83 21.28 15.28
C LEU A 63 19.29 22.55 15.95
N GLN A 64 18.26 23.19 15.43
CA GLN A 64 17.84 24.51 15.91
C GLN A 64 16.80 24.50 17.03
N ASN A 65 16.24 23.33 17.45
CA ASN A 65 15.20 23.34 18.46
C ASN A 65 15.15 22.04 19.28
N THR A 66 15.74 22.08 20.46
CA THR A 66 15.23 21.33 21.60
C THR A 66 14.03 22.11 22.14
N ASN A 67 12.87 21.43 22.26
CA ASN A 67 11.71 22.06 22.91
C ASN A 67 11.90 22.12 24.43
N SER A 68 10.96 22.74 25.14
CA SER A 68 10.96 22.84 26.60
C SER A 68 10.98 21.49 27.36
N ARG A 69 10.77 20.39 26.64
CA ARG A 69 10.81 19.00 27.16
C ARG A 69 12.15 18.31 26.93
N GLY A 70 13.15 19.00 26.36
CA GLY A 70 14.45 18.42 26.03
C GLY A 70 14.42 17.44 24.85
N GLU A 71 13.36 17.48 24.03
CA GLU A 71 13.23 16.62 22.86
C GLU A 71 13.92 17.26 21.65
N TYR A 72 14.65 16.45 20.90
CA TYR A 72 15.18 16.82 19.59
C TYR A 72 14.07 16.75 18.55
N ARG A 73 14.18 17.58 17.53
CA ARG A 73 13.28 17.61 16.39
C ARG A 73 13.96 17.02 15.15
N TYR A 74 13.32 16.05 14.53
CA TYR A 74 13.76 15.42 13.29
C TYR A 74 12.79 15.75 12.16
N ASN A 75 13.31 15.92 10.95
CA ASN A 75 12.46 16.07 9.77
C ASN A 75 11.88 14.69 9.37
N LYS A 76 10.58 14.64 9.16
CA LYS A 76 9.93 13.47 8.59
C LYS A 76 10.35 13.32 7.12
N PRO A 77 10.67 12.13 6.62
CA PRO A 77 10.96 11.91 5.21
C PRO A 77 9.82 12.40 4.31
N THR A 78 10.15 13.01 3.17
CA THR A 78 9.16 13.60 2.25
C THR A 78 8.29 12.56 1.55
N ASP A 79 8.80 11.34 1.41
CA ASP A 79 8.13 10.17 0.82
C ASP A 79 7.46 9.25 1.85
N TYR A 80 7.38 9.69 3.12
CA TYR A 80 6.76 8.95 4.21
C TYR A 80 5.26 8.76 4.00
N LEU A 81 4.80 7.51 4.06
CA LEU A 81 3.39 7.16 4.04
C LEU A 81 2.90 6.68 5.40
N ASN A 82 3.58 5.67 5.97
CA ASN A 82 3.20 5.09 7.25
C ASN A 82 4.43 4.56 7.99
N ARG A 83 4.38 4.56 9.33
CA ARG A 83 5.45 4.07 10.19
C ARG A 83 5.33 2.56 10.38
N ILE A 84 6.43 1.84 10.16
CA ILE A 84 6.57 0.44 10.55
C ILE A 84 7.13 0.36 11.97
N TRP A 85 8.30 0.96 12.20
CA TRP A 85 8.88 1.10 13.54
C TRP A 85 9.78 2.34 13.65
N ILE A 86 10.13 2.71 14.87
CA ILE A 86 11.07 3.77 15.20
C ILE A 86 11.89 3.33 16.43
N SER A 87 13.19 3.65 16.47
CA SER A 87 14.10 3.17 17.51
C SER A 87 13.71 3.65 18.91
N ASP A 88 13.26 4.90 19.05
CA ASP A 88 12.69 5.40 20.30
C ASP A 88 11.17 5.17 20.34
N LYS A 89 10.73 4.28 21.25
CA LYS A 89 9.31 3.96 21.44
C LYS A 89 8.47 5.16 21.93
N ASN A 90 9.12 6.17 22.54
CA ASN A 90 8.46 7.38 23.03
C ASN A 90 8.44 8.51 21.98
N ALA A 91 9.05 8.29 20.81
CA ALA A 91 9.04 9.27 19.75
C ALA A 91 7.60 9.58 19.28
N ARG A 92 7.34 10.86 19.05
CA ARG A 92 6.05 11.38 18.60
C ARG A 92 6.17 11.93 17.19
N ILE A 93 5.21 11.60 16.34
CA ILE A 93 5.10 12.15 14.99
C ILE A 93 4.03 13.23 15.01
N GLU A 94 4.42 14.46 14.72
CA GLU A 94 3.53 15.62 14.68
C GLU A 94 3.75 16.38 13.37
N ASN A 95 2.76 16.35 12.49
CA ASN A 95 2.83 16.99 11.15
C ASN A 95 4.07 16.53 10.36
N GLU A 96 4.98 17.47 10.06
CA GLU A 96 6.21 17.27 9.29
C GLU A 96 7.41 16.88 10.15
N PHE A 97 7.23 16.72 11.48
CA PHE A 97 8.31 16.49 12.39
C PHE A 97 8.13 15.24 13.25
N ILE A 98 9.27 14.74 13.72
CA ILE A 98 9.34 13.66 14.69
C ILE A 98 10.10 14.23 15.89
N TYR A 99 9.58 14.00 17.11
CA TYR A 99 10.17 14.43 18.35
C TYR A 99 10.63 13.23 19.16
N SER A 100 11.86 13.26 19.65
CA SER A 100 12.46 12.20 20.47
C SER A 100 13.49 12.78 21.42
N THR A 101 13.69 12.12 22.55
CA THR A 101 14.80 12.42 23.47
C THR A 101 16.11 11.75 23.04
N ASP A 102 16.06 10.84 22.09
CA ASP A 102 17.24 10.17 21.52
C ASP A 102 17.93 11.07 20.49
N GLY A 103 19.25 11.21 20.63
CA GLY A 103 20.08 11.98 19.69
C GLY A 103 20.34 11.30 18.35
N ASN A 104 20.09 10.00 18.25
CA ASN A 104 20.24 9.18 17.04
C ASN A 104 18.96 8.37 16.80
N LEU A 105 18.12 8.87 15.93
CA LEU A 105 16.83 8.27 15.65
C LEU A 105 16.82 7.53 14.33
N GLU A 106 16.56 6.22 14.38
CA GLU A 106 16.36 5.38 13.22
C GLU A 106 14.87 5.08 13.05
N MET A 107 14.39 5.09 11.79
CA MET A 107 13.00 4.80 11.46
C MET A 107 12.89 3.90 10.25
N CYS A 108 12.02 2.90 10.34
CA CYS A 108 11.52 2.13 9.20
C CYS A 108 10.09 2.57 8.87
N TYR A 109 9.84 2.83 7.60
CA TYR A 109 8.56 3.35 7.13
C TYR A 109 8.23 2.85 5.72
N CYS A 110 6.94 2.83 5.40
CA CYS A 110 6.46 2.65 4.02
C CYS A 110 6.63 3.95 3.25
N TYR A 111 7.21 3.87 2.06
CA TYR A 111 7.42 5.03 1.20
C TYR A 111 6.62 4.93 -0.11
N GLN A 112 6.36 6.08 -0.73
CA GLN A 112 5.72 6.14 -2.03
C GLN A 112 6.64 5.57 -3.10
N MET A 113 6.18 4.52 -3.78
CA MET A 113 6.88 3.83 -4.85
C MET A 113 6.10 3.98 -6.15
N ASP A 114 6.79 4.10 -7.28
CA ASP A 114 6.14 4.07 -8.59
C ASP A 114 5.68 2.65 -8.93
N LEU A 115 4.53 2.54 -9.61
CA LEU A 115 3.98 1.24 -10.01
C LEU A 115 4.98 0.39 -10.82
N ALA A 116 5.82 1.05 -11.60
CA ALA A 116 6.85 0.40 -12.41
C ALA A 116 7.89 -0.36 -11.58
N ASP A 117 8.08 0.03 -10.32
CA ASP A 117 9.05 -0.53 -9.40
C ASP A 117 8.43 -1.60 -8.47
N TYR A 118 7.10 -1.82 -8.58
CA TYR A 118 6.44 -2.85 -7.79
C TYR A 118 6.98 -4.24 -8.16
N PRO A 119 7.34 -5.08 -7.16
CA PRO A 119 7.74 -6.45 -7.42
C PRO A 119 6.64 -7.22 -8.16
N GLU A 120 7.04 -8.09 -9.08
CA GLU A 120 6.08 -8.87 -9.89
C GLU A 120 5.13 -9.71 -9.05
N TYR A 121 5.57 -10.21 -7.89
CA TYR A 121 4.73 -11.01 -6.98
C TYR A 121 3.60 -10.20 -6.31
N ILE A 122 3.70 -8.87 -6.25
CA ILE A 122 2.66 -7.98 -5.70
C ILE A 122 1.56 -7.70 -6.73
N ILE A 123 1.85 -7.73 -8.02
CA ILE A 123 0.89 -7.38 -9.09
C ILE A 123 -0.38 -8.23 -9.06
N PRO A 124 -0.34 -9.57 -8.89
CA PRO A 124 -1.56 -10.38 -8.75
C PRO A 124 -2.41 -9.98 -7.53
N TYR A 125 -1.78 -9.60 -6.43
CA TYR A 125 -2.45 -9.11 -5.23
C TYR A 125 -3.18 -7.78 -5.50
N VAL A 126 -2.48 -6.79 -6.07
CA VAL A 126 -3.08 -5.50 -6.52
C VAL A 126 -4.28 -5.74 -7.42
N THR A 127 -4.13 -6.62 -8.41
CA THR A 127 -5.19 -6.97 -9.37
C THR A 127 -6.41 -7.57 -8.67
N THR A 128 -6.18 -8.43 -7.66
CA THR A 128 -7.28 -9.06 -6.90
C THR A 128 -7.99 -8.06 -6.00
N CYS A 129 -7.24 -7.18 -5.31
CA CYS A 129 -7.83 -6.11 -4.52
C CYS A 129 -8.69 -5.16 -5.39
N LEU A 130 -8.19 -4.81 -6.59
CA LEU A 130 -8.96 -4.00 -7.53
C LEU A 130 -10.22 -4.73 -8.02
N ALA A 131 -10.14 -6.03 -8.31
CA ALA A 131 -11.30 -6.82 -8.71
C ALA A 131 -12.38 -6.87 -7.62
N ILE A 132 -12.00 -6.94 -6.34
CA ILE A 132 -12.93 -6.88 -5.20
C ILE A 132 -13.63 -5.51 -5.18
N LYS A 133 -12.88 -4.42 -5.23
CA LYS A 133 -13.44 -3.05 -5.24
C LYS A 133 -14.36 -2.81 -6.44
N LEU A 134 -14.01 -3.35 -7.61
CA LEU A 134 -14.88 -3.31 -8.80
C LEU A 134 -16.15 -4.13 -8.60
N ALA A 135 -16.07 -5.31 -7.95
CA ALA A 135 -17.23 -6.13 -7.66
C ALA A 135 -18.18 -5.46 -6.65
N GLU A 136 -17.63 -4.72 -5.68
CA GLU A 136 -18.41 -3.90 -4.75
C GLU A 136 -19.08 -2.70 -5.43
N ALA A 137 -18.40 -2.08 -6.40
CA ALA A 137 -18.90 -0.93 -7.14
C ALA A 137 -19.95 -1.30 -8.20
N PHE A 138 -19.96 -2.55 -8.67
CA PHE A 138 -20.86 -3.04 -9.71
C PHE A 138 -21.62 -4.28 -9.22
N ASP A 139 -22.88 -4.12 -8.85
CA ASP A 139 -23.74 -5.15 -8.27
C ASP A 139 -23.75 -6.49 -9.05
N SER A 140 -23.52 -6.44 -10.36
CA SER A 140 -23.49 -7.62 -11.24
C SER A 140 -22.37 -8.62 -10.91
N TYR A 141 -21.40 -8.26 -10.07
CA TYR A 141 -20.25 -9.11 -9.71
C TYR A 141 -20.18 -9.46 -8.23
N TYR A 142 -21.17 -9.02 -7.45
CA TYR A 142 -21.17 -9.20 -6.00
C TYR A 142 -21.00 -10.67 -5.57
N GLU A 143 -21.58 -11.61 -6.31
CA GLU A 143 -21.44 -13.05 -6.09
C GLU A 143 -19.99 -13.57 -6.15
N LYS A 144 -19.07 -12.82 -6.76
CA LYS A 144 -17.67 -13.21 -6.93
C LYS A 144 -16.79 -12.81 -5.77
N ILE A 145 -17.25 -11.90 -4.89
CA ILE A 145 -16.47 -11.34 -3.77
C ILE A 145 -15.92 -12.44 -2.86
N PRO A 146 -16.69 -13.44 -2.39
CA PRO A 146 -16.16 -14.46 -1.48
C PRO A 146 -14.98 -15.25 -2.08
N ARG A 147 -15.03 -15.54 -3.39
CA ARG A 147 -13.95 -16.21 -4.09
C ARG A 147 -12.70 -15.33 -4.21
N LEU A 148 -12.89 -14.04 -4.50
CA LEU A 148 -11.79 -13.07 -4.63
C LEU A 148 -11.14 -12.82 -3.29
N GLU A 149 -11.89 -12.73 -2.19
CA GLU A 149 -11.36 -12.61 -0.83
C GLU A 149 -10.53 -13.83 -0.41
N ALA A 150 -10.99 -15.04 -0.73
CA ALA A 150 -10.21 -16.25 -0.50
C ALA A 150 -8.88 -16.22 -1.30
N GLN A 151 -8.90 -15.76 -2.56
CA GLN A 151 -7.68 -15.58 -3.35
C GLN A 151 -6.75 -14.51 -2.77
N LYS A 152 -7.30 -13.39 -2.30
CA LYS A 152 -6.54 -12.33 -1.64
C LYS A 152 -5.81 -12.85 -0.41
N LEU A 153 -6.50 -13.62 0.44
CA LEU A 153 -5.91 -14.22 1.64
C LEU A 153 -4.75 -15.19 1.30
N ASP A 154 -4.94 -16.07 0.31
CA ASP A 154 -3.89 -16.98 -0.16
C ASP A 154 -2.68 -16.21 -0.69
N MET A 155 -2.90 -15.15 -1.46
CA MET A 155 -1.83 -14.29 -1.96
C MET A 155 -1.11 -13.54 -0.83
N THR A 156 -1.83 -13.02 0.16
CA THR A 156 -1.23 -12.37 1.34
C THR A 156 -0.26 -13.34 2.03
N ASN A 157 -0.68 -14.56 2.29
CA ASN A 157 0.18 -15.56 2.91
C ASN A 157 1.43 -15.87 2.08
N LYS A 158 1.29 -15.99 0.76
CA LYS A 158 2.43 -16.22 -0.15
C LYS A 158 3.41 -15.05 -0.15
N ILE A 159 2.92 -13.82 -0.12
CA ILE A 159 3.76 -12.62 -0.06
C ILE A 159 4.53 -12.59 1.25
N LEU A 160 3.85 -12.78 2.39
CA LEU A 160 4.49 -12.78 3.71
C LEU A 160 5.62 -13.83 3.79
N VAL A 161 5.39 -15.02 3.25
CA VAL A 161 6.43 -16.06 3.16
C VAL A 161 7.61 -15.61 2.27
N SER A 162 7.33 -15.04 1.11
CA SER A 162 8.37 -14.58 0.19
C SER A 162 9.21 -13.42 0.76
N GLU A 163 8.63 -12.62 1.64
CA GLU A 163 9.30 -11.54 2.37
C GLU A 163 9.97 -12.00 3.68
N GLY A 164 9.92 -13.31 3.99
CA GLY A 164 10.49 -13.88 5.21
C GLY A 164 9.75 -13.51 6.50
N LEU A 165 8.50 -13.08 6.37
CA LEU A 165 7.66 -12.71 7.50
C LEU A 165 6.88 -13.91 8.03
N PRO A 166 6.60 -14.01 9.36
CA PRO A 166 5.82 -15.11 9.91
C PRO A 166 4.39 -15.08 9.36
N PHE A 167 3.83 -16.27 9.12
CA PHE A 167 2.40 -16.40 8.79
C PHE A 167 1.55 -15.71 9.86
N ASN A 168 0.69 -14.80 9.48
CA ASN A 168 -0.40 -14.36 10.34
C ASN A 168 -1.47 -15.45 10.40
N ILE A 169 -1.25 -16.43 11.30
CA ILE A 169 -2.32 -17.35 11.71
C ILE A 169 -3.15 -16.56 12.71
N GLU A 170 -4.32 -16.14 12.26
CA GLU A 170 -5.44 -15.58 13.03
C GLU A 170 -5.14 -14.36 13.93
N ARG A 171 -5.72 -13.26 13.53
CA ARG A 171 -6.23 -12.24 14.47
C ARG A 171 -7.71 -12.00 14.22
#